data_a64fa320b3e00be2fe427e5068a2340b
#
_entry.id   a64fa320b3e00be2fe427e5068a2340b
#
_cell.length_a   1.000
_cell.length_b   1.000
_cell.length_c   1.000
_cell.angle_alpha   90.00
_cell.angle_beta   90.00
_cell.angle_gamma   90.00
#
_symmetry.space_group_name_H-M   'P 1'
#
loop_
_entity.id
_entity.type
_entity.pdbx_description
1 polymer ?
#
loop_
_entity_poly.entity_id
_entity_poly.type
_entity_poly.pdbx_seq_one_letter_code
_entity_poly.pdbx_strand_id
1 'polypeptide(L)'
;LASGTVVAALVATLAVVSTGYTAQRMDLSDPSVWVSSREERAVGRANTQVFELDSVLPVDSDAPQLVQAGQTVLLVDPGSATVRAIDPATAELGEDVALPPQGPALYLAGDRVVIVEEDTGEVWFVPLADLSSFDAASPSTLSLGADAVVAVSETGALFAYVPETRQVWRV
;
A
#
# COMPACT_ATOMS: atom_id res chain seq x y z
N LEU A 1 -42.48 -44.17 26.70
CA LEU A 1 -42.52 -42.69 26.77
C LEU A 1 -41.32 -42.10 27.54
N ALA A 2 -40.55 -42.86 28.34
CA ALA A 2 -39.42 -42.37 29.12
C ALA A 2 -38.10 -42.20 28.32
N SER A 3 -37.92 -42.92 27.18
CA SER A 3 -36.66 -42.90 26.42
C SER A 3 -36.42 -41.59 25.63
N GLY A 4 -37.50 -40.91 25.18
CA GLY A 4 -37.37 -39.67 24.40
C GLY A 4 -36.89 -38.49 25.24
N THR A 5 -37.25 -38.44 26.51
CA THR A 5 -36.89 -37.33 27.41
C THR A 5 -35.43 -37.36 27.82
N VAL A 6 -34.84 -38.53 27.96
CA VAL A 6 -33.43 -38.74 28.32
C VAL A 6 -32.51 -38.28 27.16
N VAL A 7 -32.87 -38.60 25.92
CA VAL A 7 -32.10 -38.19 24.73
C VAL A 7 -32.13 -36.67 24.54
N ALA A 8 -33.29 -36.04 24.71
CA ALA A 8 -33.41 -34.60 24.60
C ALA A 8 -32.62 -33.84 25.67
N ALA A 9 -32.58 -34.36 26.91
CA ALA A 9 -31.77 -33.79 27.98
C ALA A 9 -30.25 -33.90 27.70
N LEU A 10 -29.82 -35.01 27.12
CA LEU A 10 -28.41 -35.26 26.79
C LEU A 10 -27.91 -34.35 25.65
N VAL A 11 -28.77 -34.12 24.65
CA VAL A 11 -28.46 -33.18 23.54
C VAL A 11 -28.43 -31.74 24.05
N ALA A 12 -29.33 -31.35 24.94
CA ALA A 12 -29.34 -30.01 25.54
C ALA A 12 -28.09 -29.78 26.42
N THR A 13 -27.62 -30.78 27.15
CA THR A 13 -26.42 -30.67 27.99
C THR A 13 -25.16 -30.57 27.14
N LEU A 14 -25.07 -31.27 26.01
CA LEU A 14 -23.94 -31.12 25.05
C LEU A 14 -23.90 -29.75 24.39
N ALA A 15 -25.06 -29.14 24.13
CA ALA A 15 -25.13 -27.80 23.55
C ALA A 15 -24.69 -26.70 24.54
N VAL A 16 -24.92 -26.91 25.86
CA VAL A 16 -24.53 -25.92 26.90
C VAL A 16 -23.05 -26.05 27.28
N VAL A 17 -22.44 -27.24 27.11
CA VAL A 17 -21.02 -27.48 27.41
C VAL A 17 -20.12 -27.16 26.20
N SER A 18 -20.70 -27.00 25.03
CA SER A 18 -19.98 -26.40 23.91
C SER A 18 -19.64 -24.94 24.22
N THR A 19 -18.62 -24.72 25.04
CA THR A 19 -17.94 -23.41 25.07
C THR A 19 -17.57 -23.10 23.64
N GLY A 20 -18.28 -22.12 23.05
CA GLY A 20 -18.02 -21.70 21.70
C GLY A 20 -16.52 -21.50 21.53
N TYR A 21 -15.96 -22.03 20.44
CA TYR A 21 -14.60 -21.74 20.06
C TYR A 21 -14.44 -20.23 20.13
N THR A 22 -13.61 -19.77 21.05
CA THR A 22 -13.14 -18.40 21.03
C THR A 22 -12.46 -18.25 19.69
N ALA A 23 -13.10 -17.57 18.74
CA ALA A 23 -12.45 -17.19 17.52
C ALA A 23 -11.26 -16.33 17.96
N GLN A 24 -10.09 -16.92 18.07
CA GLN A 24 -8.88 -16.14 18.14
C GLN A 24 -8.88 -15.33 16.83
N ARG A 25 -9.01 -14.02 16.96
CA ARG A 25 -8.55 -13.15 15.88
C ARG A 25 -7.07 -13.46 15.71
N MET A 26 -6.76 -14.38 14.82
CA MET A 26 -5.45 -14.35 14.21
C MET A 26 -5.40 -13.02 13.49
N ASP A 27 -4.51 -12.13 13.92
CA ASP A 27 -3.96 -11.14 13.03
C ASP A 27 -3.27 -11.94 11.92
N LEU A 28 -4.02 -12.21 10.86
CA LEU A 28 -3.48 -12.66 9.61
C LEU A 28 -2.79 -11.42 9.02
N SER A 29 -1.62 -11.07 9.56
CA SER A 29 -0.71 -10.22 8.83
C SER A 29 -0.41 -10.97 7.55
N ASP A 30 -0.89 -10.44 6.44
CA ASP A 30 -0.64 -11.02 5.14
C ASP A 30 0.89 -11.04 4.94
N PRO A 31 1.54 -12.20 4.90
CA PRO A 31 2.98 -12.30 4.73
C PRO A 31 3.42 -12.01 3.30
N SER A 32 2.50 -11.55 2.46
CA SER A 32 2.75 -11.27 1.05
C SER A 32 3.54 -9.98 0.88
N VAL A 33 4.56 -10.06 0.03
CA VAL A 33 5.35 -8.93 -0.42
C VAL A 33 5.24 -8.83 -1.93
N TRP A 34 4.96 -7.65 -2.43
CA TRP A 34 4.99 -7.40 -3.86
C TRP A 34 6.42 -7.07 -4.29
N VAL A 35 6.83 -7.67 -5.41
CA VAL A 35 8.15 -7.50 -6.01
C VAL A 35 8.01 -7.11 -7.47
N SER A 36 8.96 -6.34 -7.98
CA SER A 36 9.02 -5.95 -9.39
C SER A 36 10.23 -6.56 -10.08
N SER A 37 10.08 -6.93 -11.35
CA SER A 37 11.16 -7.37 -12.23
C SER A 37 11.18 -6.48 -13.46
N ARG A 38 12.30 -5.80 -13.69
CA ARG A 38 12.52 -5.04 -14.94
C ARG A 38 12.69 -5.96 -16.14
N GLU A 39 13.43 -7.04 -15.96
CA GLU A 39 13.74 -7.98 -17.03
C GLU A 39 12.49 -8.63 -17.59
N GLU A 40 11.60 -9.05 -16.70
CA GLU A 40 10.34 -9.70 -17.05
C GLU A 40 9.21 -8.69 -17.33
N ARG A 41 9.44 -7.39 -17.06
CA ARG A 41 8.41 -6.34 -17.15
C ARG A 41 7.13 -6.77 -16.41
N ALA A 42 7.31 -7.19 -15.17
CA ALA A 42 6.24 -7.77 -14.36
C ALA A 42 6.35 -7.36 -12.90
N VAL A 43 5.24 -7.42 -12.23
CA VAL A 43 5.15 -7.35 -10.77
C VAL A 43 4.51 -8.64 -10.27
N GLY A 44 4.92 -9.10 -9.11
CA GLY A 44 4.42 -10.35 -8.57
C GLY A 44 4.22 -10.29 -7.07
N ARG A 45 3.24 -11.04 -6.57
CA ARG A 45 3.01 -11.23 -5.15
C ARG A 45 3.74 -12.48 -4.68
N ALA A 46 4.68 -12.31 -3.77
CA ALA A 46 5.44 -13.38 -3.15
C ALA A 46 4.92 -13.67 -1.75
N ASN A 47 4.62 -14.92 -1.47
CA ASN A 47 4.34 -15.40 -0.12
C ASN A 47 5.67 -15.72 0.58
N THR A 48 6.02 -14.94 1.60
CA THR A 48 7.32 -15.08 2.30
C THR A 48 7.39 -16.29 3.22
N GLN A 49 6.28 -16.94 3.54
CA GLN A 49 6.25 -18.14 4.38
C GLN A 49 6.57 -19.41 3.60
N VAL A 50 6.13 -19.48 2.34
CA VAL A 50 6.33 -20.66 1.47
C VAL A 50 7.34 -20.40 0.36
N PHE A 51 7.81 -19.16 0.22
CA PHE A 51 8.77 -18.74 -0.83
C PHE A 51 8.28 -19.00 -2.25
N GLU A 52 7.00 -18.78 -2.49
CA GLU A 52 6.37 -18.95 -3.80
C GLU A 52 5.76 -17.63 -4.28
N LEU A 53 5.76 -17.44 -5.60
CA LEU A 53 4.97 -16.41 -6.26
C LEU A 53 3.57 -16.95 -6.49
N ASP A 54 2.56 -16.29 -5.95
CA ASP A 54 1.16 -16.69 -6.10
C ASP A 54 0.41 -15.90 -7.17
N SER A 55 0.94 -14.75 -7.57
CA SER A 55 0.37 -13.92 -8.65
C SER A 55 1.48 -13.20 -9.39
N VAL A 56 1.38 -13.12 -10.71
CA VAL A 56 2.28 -12.37 -11.58
C VAL A 56 1.46 -11.55 -12.56
N LEU A 57 1.72 -10.25 -12.62
CA LEU A 57 1.07 -9.31 -13.50
C LEU A 57 2.09 -8.74 -14.48
N PRO A 58 1.91 -8.89 -15.79
CA PRO A 58 2.70 -8.17 -16.76
C PRO A 58 2.37 -6.66 -16.69
N VAL A 59 3.40 -5.83 -16.84
CA VAL A 59 3.26 -4.37 -16.83
C VAL A 59 3.98 -3.76 -18.03
N ASP A 60 3.41 -2.67 -18.55
CA ASP A 60 3.98 -1.94 -19.70
C ASP A 60 5.02 -0.89 -19.27
N SER A 61 5.75 -1.16 -18.22
CA SER A 61 6.81 -0.30 -17.71
C SER A 61 8.18 -0.96 -17.86
N ASP A 62 9.16 -0.20 -18.34
CA ASP A 62 10.54 -0.66 -18.42
C ASP A 62 11.28 -0.60 -17.07
N ALA A 63 10.73 0.13 -16.11
CA ALA A 63 11.31 0.29 -14.77
C ALA A 63 10.23 0.36 -13.68
N PRO A 64 9.37 -0.68 -13.54
CA PRO A 64 8.29 -0.64 -12.57
C PRO A 64 8.83 -0.53 -11.15
N GLN A 65 8.26 0.38 -10.38
CA GLN A 65 8.56 0.56 -8.97
C GLN A 65 7.32 0.24 -8.14
N LEU A 66 7.54 -0.33 -6.96
CA LEU A 66 6.46 -0.67 -6.04
C LEU A 66 6.63 0.12 -4.74
N VAL A 67 5.54 0.68 -4.27
CA VAL A 67 5.43 1.29 -2.95
C VAL A 67 4.36 0.53 -2.19
N GLN A 68 4.73 -0.12 -1.09
CA GLN A 68 3.84 -0.97 -0.31
C GLN A 68 3.87 -0.59 1.17
N ALA A 69 2.68 -0.49 1.78
CA ALA A 69 2.50 -0.40 3.22
C ALA A 69 1.22 -1.16 3.64
N GLY A 70 1.37 -2.19 4.46
CA GLY A 70 0.25 -3.07 4.80
C GLY A 70 -0.39 -3.70 3.56
N GLN A 71 -1.69 -3.46 3.38
CA GLN A 71 -2.44 -3.97 2.23
C GLN A 71 -2.49 -2.97 1.04
N THR A 72 -1.90 -1.81 1.19
CA THR A 72 -1.83 -0.83 0.11
C THR A 72 -0.62 -1.10 -0.75
N VAL A 73 -0.84 -1.28 -2.05
CA VAL A 73 0.22 -1.51 -3.04
C VAL A 73 0.01 -0.56 -4.21
N LEU A 74 1.02 0.23 -4.50
CA LEU A 74 1.03 1.17 -5.62
C LEU A 74 2.14 0.78 -6.59
N LEU A 75 1.78 0.68 -7.86
CA LEU A 75 2.72 0.52 -8.96
C LEU A 75 3.00 1.89 -9.57
N VAL A 76 4.24 2.29 -9.53
CA VAL A 76 4.72 3.55 -10.12
C VAL A 76 5.48 3.24 -11.40
N ASP A 77 5.14 3.92 -12.46
CA ASP A 77 5.90 3.94 -13.70
C ASP A 77 6.58 5.30 -13.88
N PRO A 78 7.89 5.40 -13.59
CA PRO A 78 8.62 6.66 -13.76
C PRO A 78 8.72 7.10 -15.22
N GLY A 79 8.65 6.17 -16.17
CA GLY A 79 8.78 6.46 -17.59
C GLY A 79 7.58 7.20 -18.17
N SER A 80 6.38 6.84 -17.72
CA SER A 80 5.13 7.51 -18.08
C SER A 80 4.67 8.55 -17.07
N ALA A 81 5.36 8.67 -15.93
CA ALA A 81 4.95 9.46 -14.77
C ALA A 81 3.51 9.14 -14.34
N THR A 82 3.23 7.87 -14.10
CA THR A 82 1.92 7.41 -13.65
C THR A 82 2.01 6.51 -12.42
N VAL A 83 0.93 6.45 -11.66
CA VAL A 83 0.74 5.50 -10.58
C VAL A 83 -0.58 4.76 -10.74
N ARG A 84 -0.59 3.47 -10.40
CA ARG A 84 -1.77 2.61 -10.34
C ARG A 84 -1.84 1.92 -8.99
N ALA A 85 -3.02 1.82 -8.42
CA ALA A 85 -3.23 0.95 -7.27
C ALA A 85 -3.32 -0.52 -7.75
N ILE A 86 -2.76 -1.44 -6.97
CA ILE A 86 -2.97 -2.88 -7.15
C ILE A 86 -3.95 -3.33 -6.08
N ASP A 87 -5.04 -3.99 -6.49
CA ASP A 87 -5.91 -4.69 -5.54
C ASP A 87 -5.21 -5.99 -5.10
N PRO A 88 -4.81 -6.10 -3.83
CA PRO A 88 -4.07 -7.27 -3.37
C PRO A 88 -4.93 -8.55 -3.32
N ALA A 89 -6.27 -8.43 -3.32
CA ALA A 89 -7.16 -9.58 -3.28
C ALA A 89 -7.36 -10.23 -4.65
N THR A 90 -7.49 -9.41 -5.70
CA THR A 90 -7.74 -9.87 -7.07
C THR A 90 -6.50 -9.85 -7.94
N ALA A 91 -5.44 -9.17 -7.50
CA ALA A 91 -4.24 -8.87 -8.27
C ALA A 91 -4.57 -8.09 -9.57
N GLU A 92 -5.53 -7.18 -9.51
CA GLU A 92 -5.91 -6.33 -10.63
C GLU A 92 -5.27 -4.94 -10.50
N LEU A 93 -4.93 -4.35 -11.65
CA LEU A 93 -4.42 -2.98 -11.73
C LEU A 93 -5.59 -2.01 -11.84
N GLY A 94 -5.55 -0.97 -11.01
CA GLY A 94 -6.44 0.18 -11.12
C GLY A 94 -6.15 1.06 -12.33
N GLU A 95 -6.85 2.18 -12.42
CA GLU A 95 -6.66 3.17 -13.47
C GLU A 95 -5.34 3.93 -13.30
N ASP A 96 -4.81 4.43 -14.42
CA ASP A 96 -3.63 5.29 -14.42
C ASP A 96 -3.95 6.66 -13.84
N VAL A 97 -3.17 7.07 -12.87
CA VAL A 97 -3.20 8.43 -12.30
C VAL A 97 -1.92 9.13 -12.68
N ALA A 98 -2.04 10.29 -13.33
CA ALA A 98 -0.90 11.08 -13.76
C ALA A 98 -0.17 11.69 -12.55
N LEU A 99 1.15 11.58 -12.54
CA LEU A 99 2.06 12.17 -11.56
C LEU A 99 2.75 13.41 -12.15
N PRO A 100 3.35 14.26 -11.30
CA PRO A 100 4.26 15.30 -11.78
C PRO A 100 5.36 14.69 -12.66
N PRO A 101 5.68 15.32 -13.81
CA PRO A 101 6.53 14.68 -14.82
C PRO A 101 8.03 14.68 -14.50
N GLN A 102 8.45 15.46 -13.51
CA GLN A 102 9.87 15.68 -13.23
C GLN A 102 10.33 14.89 -11.99
N GLY A 103 10.66 13.62 -12.18
CA GLY A 103 11.20 12.76 -11.13
C GLY A 103 10.23 12.52 -9.97
N PRO A 104 9.05 11.95 -10.20
CA PRO A 104 8.09 11.71 -9.12
C PRO A 104 8.60 10.60 -8.18
N ALA A 105 8.67 10.92 -6.90
CA ALA A 105 8.86 9.94 -5.82
C ALA A 105 7.59 9.84 -4.98
N LEU A 106 7.17 8.61 -4.67
CA LEU A 106 5.98 8.33 -3.87
C LEU A 106 6.35 7.65 -2.57
N TYR A 107 5.64 8.05 -1.51
CA TYR A 107 5.75 7.43 -0.19
C TYR A 107 4.35 7.17 0.37
N LEU A 108 4.18 6.02 1.01
CA LEU A 108 2.96 5.71 1.77
C LEU A 108 3.15 6.12 3.23
N ALA A 109 2.19 6.87 3.75
CA ALA A 109 2.24 7.49 5.06
C ALA A 109 0.89 7.32 5.77
N GLY A 110 0.65 6.13 6.30
CA GLY A 110 -0.64 5.76 6.88
C GLY A 110 -1.75 5.73 5.82
N ASP A 111 -2.71 6.65 5.93
CA ASP A 111 -3.85 6.80 5.01
C ASP A 111 -3.60 7.80 3.86
N ARG A 112 -2.34 8.20 3.65
CA ARG A 112 -1.95 9.21 2.66
C ARG A 112 -0.85 8.72 1.75
N VAL A 113 -0.84 9.29 0.56
CA VAL A 113 0.28 9.24 -0.37
C VAL A 113 0.98 10.59 -0.32
N VAL A 114 2.29 10.60 -0.12
CA VAL A 114 3.12 11.77 -0.28
C VAL A 114 3.78 11.68 -1.65
N ILE A 115 3.47 12.63 -2.51
CA ILE A 115 4.04 12.74 -3.85
C ILE A 115 5.06 13.87 -3.80
N VAL A 116 6.28 13.59 -4.22
CA VAL A 116 7.37 14.55 -4.27
C VAL A 116 7.86 14.64 -5.71
N GLU A 117 7.93 15.83 -6.24
CA GLU A 117 8.65 16.10 -7.49
C GLU A 117 10.08 16.45 -7.15
N GLU A 118 11.02 15.53 -7.40
CA GLU A 118 12.39 15.63 -6.88
C GLU A 118 13.16 16.83 -7.48
N ASP A 119 12.91 17.14 -8.75
CA ASP A 119 13.62 18.22 -9.45
C ASP A 119 13.23 19.61 -8.95
N THR A 120 12.01 19.80 -8.50
CA THR A 120 11.46 21.09 -8.04
C THR A 120 11.35 21.19 -6.52
N GLY A 121 11.27 20.05 -5.84
CA GLY A 121 11.00 19.94 -4.42
C GLY A 121 9.55 20.25 -4.06
N GLU A 122 8.63 20.16 -5.02
CA GLU A 122 7.21 20.31 -4.75
C GLU A 122 6.64 19.03 -4.13
N VAL A 123 5.74 19.19 -3.14
CA VAL A 123 5.18 18.09 -2.36
C VAL A 123 3.67 18.20 -2.27
N TRP A 124 2.98 17.09 -2.54
CA TRP A 124 1.54 16.94 -2.34
C TRP A 124 1.25 15.86 -1.29
N PHE A 125 0.33 16.15 -0.38
CA PHE A 125 -0.20 15.20 0.58
C PHE A 125 -1.61 14.81 0.13
N VAL A 126 -1.76 13.64 -0.44
CA VAL A 126 -3.01 13.16 -1.03
C VAL A 126 -3.59 12.04 -0.16
N PRO A 127 -4.82 12.17 0.35
CA PRO A 127 -5.48 11.03 0.97
C PRO A 127 -5.51 9.83 0.01
N LEU A 128 -5.22 8.64 0.49
CA LEU A 128 -5.19 7.45 -0.37
C LEU A 128 -6.52 7.22 -1.10
N ALA A 129 -7.64 7.54 -0.46
CA ALA A 129 -8.97 7.44 -1.05
C ALA A 129 -9.19 8.41 -2.23
N ASP A 130 -8.45 9.51 -2.28
CA ASP A 130 -8.58 10.56 -3.28
C ASP A 130 -7.48 10.45 -4.37
N LEU A 131 -6.59 9.44 -4.28
CA LEU A 131 -5.49 9.29 -5.23
C LEU A 131 -5.97 9.20 -6.67
N SER A 132 -7.07 8.50 -6.93
CA SER A 132 -7.64 8.35 -8.28
C SER A 132 -8.13 9.66 -8.91
N SER A 133 -8.36 10.69 -8.08
CA SER A 133 -8.78 12.03 -8.52
C SER A 133 -7.65 13.06 -8.41
N PHE A 134 -6.43 12.62 -8.15
CA PHE A 134 -5.27 13.52 -8.07
C PHE A 134 -5.01 14.21 -9.41
N ASP A 135 -4.77 15.50 -9.36
CA ASP A 135 -4.39 16.31 -10.49
C ASP A 135 -3.02 16.95 -10.23
N ALA A 136 -2.01 16.54 -11.00
CA ALA A 136 -0.65 17.07 -10.91
C ALA A 136 -0.55 18.58 -11.25
N ALA A 137 -1.56 19.16 -11.92
CA ALA A 137 -1.64 20.59 -12.16
C ALA A 137 -2.15 21.38 -10.94
N SER A 138 -2.68 20.70 -9.92
CA SER A 138 -3.09 21.34 -8.67
C SER A 138 -1.88 21.91 -7.92
N PRO A 139 -2.04 23.06 -7.22
CA PRO A 139 -0.96 23.62 -6.43
C PRO A 139 -0.40 22.61 -5.42
N SER A 140 0.93 22.56 -5.30
CA SER A 140 1.59 21.74 -4.28
C SER A 140 1.20 22.21 -2.87
N THR A 141 1.20 21.29 -1.94
CA THR A 141 0.91 21.58 -0.52
C THR A 141 2.10 22.26 0.15
N LEU A 142 3.31 21.93 -0.30
CA LEU A 142 4.57 22.44 0.24
C LEU A 142 5.59 22.52 -0.89
N SER A 143 6.41 23.58 -0.89
CA SER A 143 7.57 23.73 -1.78
C SER A 143 8.84 23.77 -0.94
N LEU A 144 9.72 22.80 -1.16
CA LEU A 144 11.01 22.66 -0.47
C LEU A 144 12.16 23.27 -1.26
N GLY A 145 11.95 23.46 -2.56
CA GLY A 145 13.02 23.87 -3.50
C GLY A 145 13.79 22.69 -4.08
N ALA A 146 14.51 22.95 -5.15
CA ALA A 146 15.30 21.95 -5.86
C ALA A 146 16.34 21.26 -4.95
N ASP A 147 16.67 20.02 -5.30
CA ASP A 147 17.65 19.20 -4.57
C ASP A 147 17.27 18.87 -3.11
N ALA A 148 16.04 19.10 -2.69
CA ALA A 148 15.58 18.71 -1.37
C ALA A 148 15.58 17.18 -1.22
N VAL A 149 16.17 16.68 -0.15
CA VAL A 149 16.15 15.26 0.19
C VAL A 149 15.01 15.00 1.16
N VAL A 150 14.10 14.11 0.78
CA VAL A 150 12.88 13.82 1.54
C VAL A 150 12.90 12.38 2.07
N ALA A 151 12.44 12.23 3.29
CA ALA A 151 12.15 10.95 3.90
C ALA A 151 10.79 11.01 4.61
N VAL A 152 10.00 9.96 4.46
CA VAL A 152 8.67 9.86 5.08
C VAL A 152 8.68 8.68 6.05
N SER A 153 8.20 8.92 7.28
CA SER A 153 8.06 7.85 8.27
C SER A 153 6.76 7.07 8.04
N GLU A 154 6.68 5.85 8.55
CA GLU A 154 5.45 5.03 8.53
C GLU A 154 4.25 5.72 9.20
N THR A 155 4.52 6.62 10.13
CA THR A 155 3.48 7.40 10.83
C THR A 155 3.06 8.66 10.09
N GLY A 156 3.60 8.91 8.90
CA GLY A 156 3.24 10.04 8.06
C GLY A 156 4.02 11.34 8.30
N ALA A 157 5.02 11.33 9.19
CA ALA A 157 5.88 12.50 9.34
C ALA A 157 6.85 12.59 8.15
N LEU A 158 6.83 13.74 7.47
CA LEU A 158 7.81 14.06 6.44
C LEU A 158 8.99 14.78 7.07
N PHE A 159 10.18 14.34 6.72
CA PHE A 159 11.43 15.01 7.02
C PHE A 159 12.07 15.43 5.71
N ALA A 160 12.50 16.68 5.63
CA ALA A 160 13.18 17.19 4.45
C ALA A 160 14.45 17.92 4.86
N TYR A 161 15.52 17.68 4.11
CA TYR A 161 16.72 18.48 4.17
C TYR A 161 16.82 19.32 2.90
N VAL A 162 16.91 20.64 3.06
CA VAL A 162 17.03 21.60 1.96
C VAL A 162 18.49 22.06 1.90
N PRO A 163 19.29 21.62 0.91
CA PRO A 163 20.73 21.91 0.84
C PRO A 163 21.03 23.40 0.71
N GLU A 164 20.22 24.13 -0.05
CA GLU A 164 20.41 25.56 -0.30
C GLU A 164 20.39 26.39 0.98
N THR A 165 19.43 26.11 1.87
CA THR A 165 19.27 26.84 3.15
C THR A 165 19.93 26.11 4.31
N ARG A 166 20.39 24.85 4.13
CA ARG A 166 20.92 23.94 5.14
C ARG A 166 19.94 23.69 6.30
N GLN A 167 18.67 23.73 5.99
CA GLN A 167 17.60 23.53 6.97
C GLN A 167 17.04 22.11 6.91
N VAL A 168 16.65 21.63 8.07
CA VAL A 168 15.86 20.39 8.21
C VAL A 168 14.44 20.79 8.59
N TRP A 169 13.50 20.31 7.82
CA TRP A 169 12.07 20.50 8.05
C TRP A 169 11.44 19.21 8.56
N ARG A 170 10.48 19.37 9.43
CA ARG A 170 9.57 18.29 9.82
C ARG A 170 8.12 18.78 9.67
N VAL A 171 7.34 18.03 8.90
CA VAL A 171 5.92 18.29 8.63
C VAL A 171 5.09 17.11 9.11
#